data_31f8b3d94b6a40ac0cdabe5e83d943de
#
_entry.id   31f8b3d94b6a40ac0cdabe5e83d943de
#
_cell.length_a   1.000
_cell.length_b   1.000
_cell.length_c   1.000
_cell.angle_alpha   90.00
_cell.angle_beta   90.00
_cell.angle_gamma   90.00
#
_symmetry.space_group_name_H-M   'P 1'
#
loop_
_entity.id
_entity.type
_entity.pdbx_description
1 polymer ?
#
loop_
_entity_poly.entity_id
_entity_poly.type
_entity_poly.pdbx_seq_one_letter_code
_entity_poly.pdbx_strand_id
1 'polypeptide(L)'
;MNIKIVDYGICQAIGNTTKDIVPDSSTGYFLHSDDMAFIEKTDVIYPKAGLSFGISYRFETDTEVAELVEFECRIKHPKMINPTNNEAFTEIVEAKDEWSDELGFDFYTLEFDWEIQLGEWIFEIIHDGKILASQSFYLKELGES
;
A
#
# COMPACT_ATOMS: atom_id res chain seq x y z
N MET A 1 7.90 11.24 16.91
CA MET A 1 7.23 11.50 15.63
C MET A 1 6.05 10.55 15.46
N ASN A 2 4.96 11.08 14.93
CA ASN A 2 3.76 10.30 14.66
C ASN A 2 3.43 10.36 13.17
N ILE A 3 2.61 9.43 12.73
CA ILE A 3 2.12 9.38 11.35
C ILE A 3 0.60 9.31 11.40
N LYS A 4 -0.04 10.15 10.61
CA LYS A 4 -1.50 10.18 10.50
C LYS A 4 -1.91 9.74 9.10
N ILE A 5 -2.84 8.78 9.03
CA ILE A 5 -3.48 8.40 7.77
C ILE A 5 -4.56 9.44 7.49
N VAL A 6 -4.42 10.18 6.39
CA VAL A 6 -5.32 11.27 6.06
C VAL A 6 -6.37 10.87 5.03
N ASP A 7 -6.14 9.81 4.27
CA ASP A 7 -7.11 9.25 3.34
C ASP A 7 -6.81 7.78 3.09
N TYR A 8 -7.80 7.05 2.65
CA TYR A 8 -7.67 5.64 2.31
C TYR A 8 -8.83 5.21 1.40
N GLY A 9 -8.65 4.12 0.67
CA GLY A 9 -9.69 3.55 -0.14
C GLY A 9 -9.25 3.20 -1.54
N ILE A 10 -10.22 3.20 -2.46
CA ILE A 10 -9.97 2.97 -3.87
C ILE A 10 -9.29 4.19 -4.45
N CYS A 11 -8.19 3.98 -5.16
CA CYS A 11 -7.39 5.06 -5.70
C CYS A 11 -6.99 4.76 -7.15
N GLN A 12 -6.49 5.78 -7.81
CA GLN A 12 -6.03 5.70 -9.18
C GLN A 12 -4.73 6.47 -9.32
N ALA A 13 -3.75 5.86 -9.98
CA ALA A 13 -2.48 6.52 -10.26
C ALA A 13 -2.69 7.67 -11.25
N ILE A 14 -2.04 8.80 -10.97
CA ILE A 14 -2.02 9.98 -11.83
C ILE A 14 -0.58 10.16 -12.30
N GLY A 15 -0.40 10.41 -13.60
CA GLY A 15 0.93 10.60 -14.18
C GLY A 15 1.60 9.28 -14.54
N ASN A 16 2.93 9.27 -14.47
CA ASN A 16 3.72 8.12 -14.88
C ASN A 16 3.75 7.04 -13.78
N THR A 17 3.54 5.81 -14.20
CA THR A 17 3.68 4.64 -13.32
C THR A 17 4.98 3.94 -13.65
N THR A 18 5.77 3.62 -12.62
CA THR A 18 7.04 2.92 -12.75
C THR A 18 6.99 1.60 -11.98
N LYS A 19 7.89 0.68 -12.34
CA LYS A 19 8.05 -0.58 -11.62
C LYS A 19 9.32 -0.51 -10.78
N ASP A 20 9.16 -0.60 -9.47
CA ASP A 20 10.29 -0.71 -8.55
C ASP A 20 10.58 -2.19 -8.32
N ILE A 21 11.83 -2.60 -8.45
CA ILE A 21 12.20 -4.02 -8.28
C ILE A 21 12.17 -4.34 -6.78
N VAL A 22 11.31 -5.29 -6.41
CA VAL A 22 11.19 -5.81 -5.06
C VAL A 22 11.21 -7.34 -5.16
N PRO A 23 12.39 -7.97 -5.17
CA PRO A 23 12.52 -9.42 -5.43
C PRO A 23 11.74 -10.31 -4.47
N ASP A 24 11.54 -9.84 -3.24
CA ASP A 24 10.84 -10.61 -2.19
C ASP A 24 9.32 -10.45 -2.26
N SER A 25 8.80 -9.75 -3.26
CA SER A 25 7.37 -9.63 -3.47
C SER A 25 6.83 -10.69 -4.42
N SER A 26 5.51 -10.86 -4.44
CA SER A 26 4.84 -11.90 -5.22
C SER A 26 5.08 -11.77 -6.73
N THR A 27 5.18 -10.55 -7.25
CA THR A 27 5.42 -10.28 -8.67
C THR A 27 6.89 -10.00 -8.97
N GLY A 28 7.73 -9.77 -7.94
CA GLY A 28 9.12 -9.36 -8.09
C GLY A 28 9.28 -7.86 -8.28
N TYR A 29 8.20 -7.11 -8.31
CA TYR A 29 8.21 -5.65 -8.44
C TYR A 29 7.01 -5.05 -7.71
N PHE A 30 7.04 -3.72 -7.55
CA PHE A 30 5.94 -2.93 -7.01
C PHE A 30 5.66 -1.77 -7.96
N LEU A 31 4.38 -1.53 -8.26
CA LEU A 31 3.99 -0.39 -9.09
C LEU A 31 4.01 0.89 -8.27
N HIS A 32 4.70 1.89 -8.75
CA HIS A 32 4.82 3.20 -8.11
C HIS A 32 4.31 4.29 -9.05
N SER A 33 3.69 5.32 -8.48
CA SER A 33 3.19 6.47 -9.24
C SER A 33 3.65 7.76 -8.57
N ASP A 34 3.83 8.81 -9.38
CA ASP A 34 4.19 10.14 -8.90
C ASP A 34 3.09 10.78 -8.07
N ASP A 35 1.83 10.43 -8.33
CA ASP A 35 0.70 10.96 -7.59
C ASP A 35 -0.48 9.98 -7.64
N MET A 36 -1.39 10.13 -6.68
CA MET A 36 -2.56 9.29 -6.52
C MET A 36 -3.80 10.13 -6.26
N ALA A 37 -4.92 9.74 -6.88
CA ALA A 37 -6.22 10.30 -6.57
C ALA A 37 -7.08 9.22 -5.89
N PHE A 38 -7.71 9.56 -4.77
CA PHE A 38 -8.67 8.68 -4.11
C PHE A 38 -10.05 8.88 -4.71
N ILE A 39 -10.62 7.80 -5.24
CA ILE A 39 -11.91 7.82 -5.92
C ILE A 39 -13.04 7.57 -4.92
N GLU A 40 -12.81 6.68 -3.97
CA GLU A 40 -13.81 6.28 -2.99
C GLU A 40 -13.14 5.98 -1.66
N LYS A 41 -13.61 6.62 -0.59
CA LYS A 41 -13.13 6.37 0.77
C LYS A 41 -13.88 5.17 1.34
N THR A 42 -13.22 4.03 1.42
CA THR A 42 -13.80 2.78 1.91
C THR A 42 -12.72 1.82 2.37
N ASP A 43 -13.03 1.00 3.36
CA ASP A 43 -12.18 -0.12 3.77
C ASP A 43 -12.70 -1.46 3.24
N VAL A 44 -13.83 -1.47 2.56
CA VAL A 44 -14.37 -2.67 1.91
C VAL A 44 -14.12 -2.56 0.42
N ILE A 45 -13.39 -3.53 -0.11
CA ILE A 45 -12.97 -3.55 -1.50
C ILE A 45 -13.58 -4.76 -2.20
N TYR A 46 -14.26 -4.51 -3.33
CA TYR A 46 -14.72 -5.57 -4.22
C TYR A 46 -13.71 -5.70 -5.34
N PRO A 47 -12.78 -6.65 -5.24
CA PRO A 47 -11.60 -6.63 -6.10
C PRO A 47 -11.89 -7.06 -7.52
N LYS A 48 -11.14 -6.47 -8.44
CA LYS A 48 -11.10 -6.86 -9.85
C LYS A 48 -9.72 -6.53 -10.40
N ALA A 49 -9.33 -7.18 -11.49
CA ALA A 49 -8.06 -6.90 -12.14
C ALA A 49 -7.98 -5.44 -12.57
N GLY A 50 -6.88 -4.79 -12.27
CA GLY A 50 -6.65 -3.37 -12.56
C GLY A 50 -7.04 -2.40 -11.46
N LEU A 51 -7.69 -2.88 -10.39
CA LEU A 51 -8.09 -2.03 -9.27
C LEU A 51 -6.91 -1.72 -8.35
N SER A 52 -6.80 -0.45 -7.94
CA SER A 52 -5.82 -0.01 -6.94
C SER A 52 -6.52 0.45 -5.68
N PHE A 53 -5.92 0.18 -4.54
CA PHE A 53 -6.38 0.67 -3.24
C PHE A 53 -5.18 0.95 -2.36
N GLY A 54 -5.34 1.87 -1.42
CA GLY A 54 -4.23 2.25 -0.57
C GLY A 54 -4.54 3.38 0.39
N ILE A 55 -3.48 4.02 0.85
CA ILE A 55 -3.53 5.06 1.86
C ILE A 55 -2.71 6.28 1.45
N SER A 56 -3.09 7.43 2.00
CA SER A 56 -2.20 8.58 2.06
C SER A 56 -1.97 8.96 3.50
N TYR A 57 -0.78 9.47 3.80
CA TYR A 57 -0.37 9.74 5.17
C TYR A 57 0.47 10.99 5.25
N ARG A 58 0.51 11.56 6.45
CA ARG A 58 1.31 12.74 6.77
C ARG A 58 2.07 12.49 8.06
N PHE A 59 3.31 12.97 8.09
CA PHE A 59 4.11 12.94 9.31
C PHE A 59 3.71 14.08 10.23
N GLU A 60 3.61 13.78 11.52
CA GLU A 60 3.38 14.77 12.56
C GLU A 60 4.67 14.88 13.36
N THR A 61 5.36 16.01 13.22
CA THR A 61 6.64 16.26 13.89
C THR A 61 6.54 17.50 14.78
N ASP A 62 7.42 17.57 15.79
CA ASP A 62 7.50 18.71 16.71
C ASP A 62 8.33 19.86 16.14
N THR A 63 8.90 19.69 14.96
CA THR A 63 9.76 20.70 14.34
C THR A 63 9.03 21.41 13.21
N GLU A 64 9.31 22.71 13.04
CA GLU A 64 8.80 23.50 11.93
C GLU A 64 9.62 23.32 10.65
N VAL A 65 10.78 22.71 10.78
CA VAL A 65 11.69 22.47 9.64
C VAL A 65 11.39 21.09 9.07
N ALA A 66 11.19 21.04 7.75
CA ALA A 66 11.00 19.77 7.06
C ALA A 66 12.23 18.88 7.18
N GLU A 67 12.03 17.63 7.49
CA GLU A 67 13.07 16.61 7.61
C GLU A 67 12.82 15.48 6.63
N LEU A 68 13.89 14.89 6.11
CA LEU A 68 13.79 13.68 5.32
C LEU A 68 13.65 12.50 6.29
N VAL A 69 12.54 11.77 6.19
CA VAL A 69 12.24 10.65 7.07
C VAL A 69 12.42 9.35 6.29
N GLU A 70 13.20 8.44 6.84
CA GLU A 70 13.35 7.09 6.30
C GLU A 70 12.43 6.14 7.07
N PHE A 71 11.66 5.35 6.35
CA PHE A 71 10.67 4.45 6.95
C PHE A 71 10.40 3.27 6.02
N GLU A 72 9.57 2.35 6.47
CA GLU A 72 9.13 1.21 5.68
C GLU A 72 7.62 1.19 5.56
N CYS A 73 7.11 0.82 4.39
CA CYS A 73 5.71 0.48 4.18
C CYS A 73 5.61 -1.03 4.03
N ARG A 74 4.74 -1.65 4.81
CA ARG A 74 4.48 -3.09 4.74
C ARG A 74 3.02 -3.32 4.44
N ILE A 75 2.75 -4.15 3.44
CA ILE A 75 1.40 -4.60 3.12
C ILE A 75 1.34 -6.09 3.44
N LYS A 76 0.53 -6.45 4.43
CA LYS A 76 0.23 -7.84 4.77
C LYS A 76 -1.02 -8.25 4.04
N HIS A 77 -1.03 -9.45 3.50
CA HIS A 77 -2.16 -9.96 2.72
C HIS A 77 -2.28 -11.48 2.87
N PRO A 78 -3.44 -12.06 2.52
CA PRO A 78 -3.56 -13.51 2.49
C PRO A 78 -2.56 -14.12 1.50
N LYS A 79 -2.24 -15.38 1.69
CA LYS A 79 -1.24 -16.08 0.91
C LYS A 79 -1.53 -15.98 -0.59
N MET A 80 -0.55 -15.49 -1.33
CA MET A 80 -0.52 -15.48 -2.79
C MET A 80 0.50 -16.47 -3.29
N ILE A 81 0.19 -17.17 -4.38
CA ILE A 81 1.12 -18.05 -5.06
C ILE A 81 1.30 -17.56 -6.49
N ASN A 82 2.53 -17.19 -6.85
CA ASN A 82 2.83 -16.80 -8.21
C ASN A 82 2.87 -18.07 -9.08
N PRO A 83 1.97 -18.20 -10.08
CA PRO A 83 1.91 -19.42 -10.89
C PRO A 83 3.12 -19.65 -11.78
N THR A 84 3.94 -18.62 -12.00
CA THR A 84 5.13 -18.71 -12.84
C THR A 84 6.26 -19.46 -12.14
N ASN A 85 6.39 -19.29 -10.80
CA ASN A 85 7.51 -19.88 -10.03
C ASN A 85 7.06 -20.67 -8.81
N ASN A 86 5.76 -20.76 -8.52
CA ASN A 86 5.18 -21.43 -7.35
C ASN A 86 5.65 -20.87 -6.00
N GLU A 87 6.17 -19.67 -5.98
CA GLU A 87 6.55 -19.01 -4.72
C GLU A 87 5.33 -18.43 -4.02
N ALA A 88 5.29 -18.58 -2.70
CA ALA A 88 4.20 -18.09 -1.86
C ALA A 88 4.64 -16.85 -1.09
N PHE A 89 3.75 -15.86 -1.02
CA PHE A 89 4.00 -14.59 -0.33
C PHE A 89 2.81 -14.20 0.54
N THR A 90 3.09 -13.57 1.67
CA THR A 90 2.08 -13.05 2.60
C THR A 90 2.26 -11.58 2.92
N GLU A 91 3.34 -10.97 2.45
CA GLU A 91 3.61 -9.56 2.66
C GLU A 91 4.55 -9.00 1.61
N ILE A 92 4.51 -7.68 1.48
CA ILE A 92 5.49 -6.92 0.71
C ILE A 92 5.98 -5.77 1.59
N VAL A 93 7.30 -5.57 1.63
CA VAL A 93 7.93 -4.50 2.41
C VAL A 93 8.77 -3.65 1.48
N GLU A 94 8.59 -2.35 1.55
CA GLU A 94 9.34 -1.40 0.75
C GLU A 94 9.93 -0.31 1.65
N ALA A 95 11.23 -0.09 1.52
CA ALA A 95 11.90 1.03 2.19
C ALA A 95 11.61 2.31 1.40
N LYS A 96 11.22 3.35 2.13
CA LYS A 96 10.87 4.64 1.55
C LYS A 96 11.54 5.79 2.29
N ASP A 97 11.59 6.93 1.65
CA ASP A 97 11.88 8.19 2.30
C ASP A 97 10.89 9.26 1.81
N GLU A 98 10.58 10.21 2.68
CA GLU A 98 9.65 11.29 2.37
C GLU A 98 9.96 12.50 3.25
N TRP A 99 9.73 13.69 2.71
CA TRP A 99 9.83 14.91 3.49
C TRP A 99 8.67 15.03 4.46
N SER A 100 8.95 15.43 5.70
CA SER A 100 7.97 15.47 6.78
C SER A 100 6.82 16.45 6.56
N ASP A 101 6.98 17.40 5.65
CA ASP A 101 5.94 18.37 5.29
C ASP A 101 5.11 17.96 4.06
N GLU A 102 5.37 16.82 3.48
CA GLU A 102 4.68 16.34 2.29
C GLU A 102 3.77 15.16 2.59
N LEU A 103 2.75 14.96 1.73
CA LEU A 103 1.90 13.78 1.78
C LEU A 103 2.63 12.59 1.15
N GLY A 104 2.57 11.47 1.85
CA GLY A 104 3.03 10.20 1.30
C GLY A 104 1.87 9.34 0.85
N PHE A 105 2.16 8.37 -0.01
CA PHE A 105 1.19 7.43 -0.54
C PHE A 105 1.76 6.03 -0.51
N ASP A 106 0.91 5.06 -0.18
CA ASP A 106 1.20 3.65 -0.37
C ASP A 106 -0.04 2.98 -0.93
N PHE A 107 0.12 2.17 -1.96
CA PHE A 107 -1.01 1.55 -2.64
C PHE A 107 -0.62 0.22 -3.24
N TYR A 108 -1.61 -0.61 -3.53
CA TYR A 108 -1.42 -1.87 -4.23
C TYR A 108 -2.36 -1.93 -5.43
N THR A 109 -1.83 -2.35 -6.58
CA THR A 109 -2.60 -2.56 -7.78
C THR A 109 -2.75 -4.05 -8.03
N LEU A 110 -3.99 -4.53 -8.13
CA LEU A 110 -4.30 -5.92 -8.44
C LEU A 110 -4.20 -6.11 -9.95
N GLU A 111 -3.05 -6.55 -10.45
CA GLU A 111 -2.81 -6.71 -11.88
C GLU A 111 -3.30 -8.06 -12.42
N PHE A 112 -3.14 -9.12 -11.61
CA PHE A 112 -3.42 -10.49 -12.02
C PHE A 112 -4.48 -11.12 -11.12
N ASP A 113 -5.26 -12.04 -11.68
CA ASP A 113 -6.32 -12.72 -10.92
C ASP A 113 -5.78 -13.44 -9.69
N TRP A 114 -4.58 -14.01 -9.78
CA TRP A 114 -3.97 -14.72 -8.64
C TRP A 114 -3.53 -13.80 -7.51
N GLU A 115 -3.46 -12.49 -7.74
CA GLU A 115 -3.23 -11.51 -6.68
C GLU A 115 -4.51 -11.19 -5.89
N ILE A 116 -5.68 -11.50 -6.44
CA ILE A 116 -6.97 -11.24 -5.80
C ILE A 116 -7.22 -12.30 -4.73
N GLN A 117 -6.82 -11.99 -3.50
CA GLN A 117 -7.01 -12.85 -2.34
C GLN A 117 -8.01 -12.19 -1.40
N LEU A 118 -9.13 -12.86 -1.17
CA LEU A 118 -10.18 -12.34 -0.28
C LEU A 118 -9.72 -12.44 1.17
N GLY A 119 -10.14 -11.49 1.99
CA GLY A 119 -9.81 -11.41 3.39
C GLY A 119 -9.23 -10.06 3.78
N GLU A 120 -8.53 -10.02 4.90
CA GLU A 120 -7.97 -8.80 5.43
C GLU A 120 -6.59 -8.51 4.83
N TRP A 121 -6.44 -7.27 4.35
CA TRP A 121 -5.17 -6.70 3.92
C TRP A 121 -4.83 -5.56 4.86
N ILE A 122 -3.60 -5.47 5.32
CA ILE A 122 -3.18 -4.45 6.28
C ILE A 122 -2.01 -3.66 5.72
N PHE A 123 -2.19 -2.35 5.60
CA PHE A 123 -1.13 -1.42 5.25
C PHE A 123 -0.54 -0.87 6.53
N GLU A 124 0.78 -1.00 6.71
CA GLU A 124 1.47 -0.56 7.91
C GLU A 124 2.63 0.35 7.55
N ILE A 125 2.82 1.41 8.34
CA ILE A 125 3.98 2.30 8.20
C ILE A 125 4.85 2.11 9.43
N ILE A 126 6.11 1.72 9.19
CA ILE A 126 7.05 1.31 10.22
C ILE A 126 8.22 2.29 10.24
N HIS A 127 8.53 2.85 11.40
CA HIS A 127 9.65 3.76 11.61
C HIS A 127 10.41 3.32 12.85
N ASP A 128 11.72 3.16 12.72
CA ASP A 128 12.60 2.67 13.79
C ASP A 128 12.10 1.36 14.43
N GLY A 129 11.59 0.46 13.60
CA GLY A 129 11.09 -0.84 14.03
C GLY A 129 9.72 -0.82 14.71
N LYS A 130 9.05 0.34 14.74
CA LYS A 130 7.74 0.50 15.36
C LYS A 130 6.67 0.79 14.31
N ILE A 131 5.51 0.16 14.44
CA ILE A 131 4.36 0.47 13.60
C ILE A 131 3.74 1.76 14.12
N LEU A 132 3.83 2.83 13.32
CA LEU A 132 3.29 4.14 13.68
C LEU A 132 1.89 4.39 13.12
N ALA A 133 1.49 3.66 12.08
CA ALA A 133 0.16 3.78 11.50
C ALA A 133 -0.20 2.47 10.81
N SER A 134 -1.48 2.14 10.78
CA SER A 134 -1.99 0.99 10.05
C SER A 134 -3.41 1.22 9.57
N GLN A 135 -3.74 0.61 8.44
CA GLN A 135 -5.08 0.66 7.87
C GLN A 135 -5.42 -0.71 7.32
N SER A 136 -6.53 -1.26 7.76
CA SER A 136 -7.03 -2.54 7.24
C SER A 136 -8.01 -2.31 6.11
N PHE A 137 -7.95 -3.22 5.13
CA PHE A 137 -8.93 -3.32 4.05
C PHE A 137 -9.47 -4.73 4.02
N TYR A 138 -10.73 -4.88 3.69
CA TYR A 138 -11.41 -6.17 3.62
C TYR A 138 -11.84 -6.43 2.19
N LEU A 139 -11.17 -7.37 1.54
CA LEU A 139 -11.49 -7.77 0.17
C LEU A 139 -12.56 -8.85 0.20
N LYS A 140 -13.70 -8.55 -0.43
CA LYS A 140 -14.89 -9.39 -0.42
C LYS A 140 -15.41 -9.57 -1.84
N GLU A 141 -16.08 -10.70 -2.10
CA GLU A 141 -16.81 -10.86 -3.35
C GLU A 141 -18.05 -9.98 -3.36
N LEU A 142 -18.37 -9.42 -4.53
CA LEU A 142 -19.59 -8.67 -4.71
C LEU A 142 -20.79 -9.57 -4.48
N GLY A 143 -21.70 -9.13 -3.60
CA GLY A 143 -22.87 -9.91 -3.22
C GLY A 143 -22.73 -10.68 -1.91
N GLU A 144 -21.55 -10.71 -1.29
CA GLU A 144 -21.38 -11.21 0.07
C GLU A 144 -22.04 -10.27 1.08
N SER A 145 -22.74 -10.85 2.00
CA SER A 145 -23.42 -10.09 3.05
C SER A 145 -22.67 -10.14 4.38
#